data_9224c958cbbce7f920111e36d60de38c
#
_entry.id   9224c958cbbce7f920111e36d60de38c
#
_cell.length_a   1.000
_cell.length_b   1.000
_cell.length_c   1.000
_cell.angle_alpha   90.00
_cell.angle_beta   90.00
_cell.angle_gamma   90.00
#
_symmetry.space_group_name_H-M   'P 1'
#
loop_
_entity.id
_entity.type
_entity.pdbx_description
1 polymer ?
#
loop_
_entity_poly.entity_id
_entity_poly.type
_entity_poly.pdbx_seq_one_letter_code
_entity_poly.pdbx_strand_id
1 'polypeptide(L)'
;MGFFSKLFGKKSVKNPEDDFVVTITDDFVRVEHPHRKTEEIFWKDINEIRFINTDGGPFTIDVWLALIGDNSGCLIPQGTKGCEQVYDIVSKYEGFDFENVIKSMSCADNEQFLLWKRK
;
A
#
# COMPACT_ATOMS: atom_id res chain seq x y z
N MET A 1 19.60 3.46 16.66
CA MET A 1 19.36 3.57 17.34
C MET A 1 19.14 3.86 17.65
N GLY A 2 19.02 4.08 17.08
CA GLY A 2 18.56 4.36 17.79
C GLY A 2 18.44 4.95 17.69
N PHE A 3 18.40 5.17 17.63
CA PHE A 3 18.19 5.79 18.26
C PHE A 3 18.03 6.17 18.33
N PHE A 4 17.99 6.16 18.06
CA PHE A 4 17.65 6.54 18.82
C PHE A 4 17.31 6.31 19.14
N SER A 5 17.26 6.10 19.07
CA SER A 5 16.75 5.87 19.89
C SER A 5 16.50 5.76 20.34
N LYS A 6 16.46 5.74 20.51
CA LYS A 6 16.04 5.77 21.27
C LYS A 6 15.85 6.25 21.58
N LEU A 7 15.83 6.52 21.48
CA LEU A 7 15.44 6.93 21.93
C LEU A 7 15.14 7.33 22.01
N PHE A 8 15.14 7.39 22.02
CA PHE A 8 14.54 7.60 22.34
C PHE A 8 14.00 7.46 22.40
N GLY A 9 14.25 7.34 22.61
CA GLY A 9 13.49 6.97 22.87
C GLY A 9 12.87 6.97 22.55
N LYS A 10 12.67 7.12 22.72
CA LYS A 10 11.99 7.15 22.56
C LYS A 10 11.07 7.17 22.26
N LYS A 11 10.69 7.52 22.42
CA LYS A 11 9.58 7.55 22.26
C LYS A 11 8.93 7.81 21.43
N SER A 12 8.37 7.77 21.57
CA SER A 12 8.36 7.85 20.14
C SER A 12 6.97 7.77 19.53
N VAL A 13 6.69 8.63 18.59
CA VAL A 13 5.43 8.57 17.86
C VAL A 13 5.56 7.48 16.79
N LYS A 14 4.70 6.48 16.88
CA LYS A 14 4.67 5.38 15.92
C LYS A 14 3.88 5.80 14.68
N ASN A 15 4.44 5.55 13.51
CA ASN A 15 3.73 5.83 12.26
C ASN A 15 2.59 4.83 12.07
N PRO A 16 1.44 5.26 11.53
CA PRO A 16 0.32 4.32 11.29
C PRO A 16 0.70 3.12 10.44
N GLU A 17 1.63 3.30 9.49
CA GLU A 17 2.07 2.22 8.61
C GLU A 17 2.82 1.12 9.34
N ASP A 18 3.40 1.42 10.48
CA ASP A 18 4.28 0.49 11.19
C ASP A 18 3.52 -0.70 11.76
N ASP A 19 2.21 -0.58 11.94
CA ASP A 19 1.39 -1.66 12.47
C ASP A 19 0.93 -2.65 11.40
N PHE A 20 1.12 -2.32 10.13
CA PHE A 20 0.74 -3.21 9.05
C PHE A 20 1.85 -4.20 8.75
N VAL A 21 1.47 -5.45 8.54
CA VAL A 21 2.40 -6.52 8.17
C VAL A 21 1.99 -7.05 6.80
N VAL A 22 2.90 -6.94 5.85
CA VAL A 22 2.67 -7.41 4.48
C VAL A 22 3.46 -8.69 4.26
N THR A 23 2.77 -9.75 3.90
CA THR A 23 3.38 -11.04 3.57
C THR A 23 3.27 -11.25 2.07
N ILE A 24 4.39 -11.52 1.41
CA ILE A 24 4.45 -11.70 -0.03
C ILE A 24 4.94 -13.11 -0.32
N THR A 25 4.14 -13.85 -1.08
CA THR A 25 4.53 -15.21 -1.51
C THR A 25 4.43 -15.29 -3.03
N ASP A 26 4.80 -16.44 -3.58
CA ASP A 26 4.66 -16.67 -5.01
C ASP A 26 3.19 -16.68 -5.44
N ASP A 27 2.29 -16.96 -4.51
CA ASP A 27 0.85 -17.13 -4.82
C ASP A 27 0.01 -15.93 -4.44
N PHE A 28 0.34 -15.25 -3.34
CA PHE A 28 -0.55 -14.22 -2.80
C PHE A 28 0.18 -13.12 -2.05
N VAL A 29 -0.59 -12.07 -1.76
CA VAL A 29 -0.21 -10.99 -0.84
C VAL A 29 -1.20 -10.99 0.30
N ARG A 30 -0.70 -10.90 1.53
CA ARG A 30 -1.53 -10.81 2.73
C ARG A 30 -1.16 -9.55 3.51
N VAL A 31 -2.18 -8.85 3.99
CA VAL A 31 -1.98 -7.64 4.79
C VAL A 31 -2.67 -7.83 6.12
N GLU A 32 -1.91 -7.67 7.21
CA GLU A 32 -2.40 -7.87 8.57
C GLU A 32 -2.20 -6.62 9.40
N HIS A 33 -3.14 -6.36 10.30
CA HIS A 33 -3.09 -5.23 11.21
C HIS A 33 -3.84 -5.62 12.49
N PRO A 34 -3.36 -5.22 13.69
CA PRO A 34 -3.98 -5.64 14.96
C PRO A 34 -5.45 -5.26 15.11
N HIS A 35 -5.87 -4.16 14.48
CA HIS A 35 -7.22 -3.63 14.63
C HIS A 35 -8.04 -3.69 13.35
N ARG A 36 -7.62 -4.48 12.37
CA ARG A 36 -8.31 -4.60 11.09
C ARG A 36 -8.40 -6.06 10.69
N LYS A 37 -9.41 -6.36 9.89
CA LYS A 37 -9.55 -7.68 9.33
C LYS A 37 -8.37 -7.96 8.39
N THR A 38 -7.82 -9.18 8.45
CA THR A 38 -6.77 -9.61 7.55
C THR A 38 -7.28 -9.61 6.12
N GLU A 39 -6.49 -9.05 5.22
CA GLU A 39 -6.80 -9.02 3.79
C GLU A 39 -5.80 -9.88 3.04
N GLU A 40 -6.27 -10.60 2.03
CA GLU A 40 -5.42 -11.45 1.23
C GLU A 40 -5.96 -11.52 -0.19
N ILE A 41 -5.06 -11.45 -1.17
CA ILE A 41 -5.44 -11.60 -2.56
C ILE A 41 -4.35 -12.41 -3.29
N PHE A 42 -4.78 -13.36 -4.13
CA PHE A 42 -3.85 -14.09 -4.97
C PHE A 42 -3.49 -13.23 -6.18
N TRP A 43 -2.23 -13.32 -6.61
CA TRP A 43 -1.77 -12.54 -7.76
C TRP A 43 -2.68 -12.75 -8.98
N LYS A 44 -3.11 -13.97 -9.21
CA LYS A 44 -3.95 -14.31 -10.36
C LYS A 44 -5.36 -13.72 -10.28
N ASP A 45 -5.79 -13.32 -9.09
CA ASP A 45 -7.13 -12.78 -8.87
C ASP A 45 -7.20 -11.27 -8.95
N ILE A 46 -6.06 -10.60 -9.10
CA ILE A 46 -6.02 -9.15 -9.18
C ILE A 46 -6.61 -8.70 -10.52
N ASN A 47 -7.67 -7.90 -10.47
CA ASN A 47 -8.32 -7.35 -11.66
C ASN A 47 -7.94 -5.89 -11.91
N GLU A 48 -7.70 -5.14 -10.83
CA GLU A 48 -7.32 -3.74 -10.92
C GLU A 48 -6.29 -3.42 -9.86
N ILE A 49 -5.47 -2.43 -10.15
CA ILE A 49 -4.51 -1.88 -9.20
C ILE A 49 -4.67 -0.37 -9.23
N ARG A 50 -4.81 0.25 -8.06
CA ARG A 50 -5.01 1.69 -7.94
C ARG A 50 -4.14 2.26 -6.83
N PHE A 51 -3.77 3.52 -6.97
CA PHE A 51 -3.38 4.31 -5.81
C PHE A 51 -4.60 5.06 -5.33
N ILE A 52 -4.81 5.04 -4.01
CA ILE A 52 -5.91 5.78 -3.37
C ILE A 52 -5.28 6.82 -2.47
N ASN A 53 -5.46 8.08 -2.83
CA ASN A 53 -4.96 9.19 -2.04
C ASN A 53 -6.04 9.63 -1.07
N THR A 54 -5.66 9.89 0.19
CA THR A 54 -6.59 10.39 1.19
C THR A 54 -6.05 11.67 1.79
N ASP A 55 -6.95 12.49 2.32
CA ASP A 55 -6.62 13.77 2.91
C ASP A 55 -6.98 13.72 4.40
N GLY A 56 -6.30 12.86 5.14
CA GLY A 56 -6.62 12.63 6.54
C GLY A 56 -5.74 13.37 7.54
N GLY A 57 -4.81 14.19 7.07
CA GLY A 57 -3.95 14.96 7.95
C GLY A 57 -2.62 14.29 8.23
N PRO A 58 -1.78 14.93 9.06
CA PRO A 58 -0.37 14.52 9.20
C PRO A 58 -0.14 13.19 9.93
N PHE A 59 -1.16 12.69 10.63
CA PHE A 59 -1.00 11.44 11.39
C PHE A 59 -1.78 10.29 10.80
N THR A 60 -2.26 10.44 9.56
CA THR A 60 -2.98 9.38 8.86
C THR A 60 -2.20 8.96 7.63
N ILE A 61 -2.63 7.85 7.06
CA ILE A 61 -2.00 7.30 5.86
C ILE A 61 -2.52 8.07 4.65
N ASP A 62 -1.60 8.66 3.89
CA ASP A 62 -1.95 9.52 2.76
C ASP A 62 -2.24 8.75 1.48
N VAL A 63 -1.50 7.67 1.24
CA VAL A 63 -1.60 6.94 -0.03
C VAL A 63 -1.66 5.45 0.26
N TRP A 64 -2.57 4.77 -0.41
CA TRP A 64 -2.74 3.33 -0.32
C TRP A 64 -2.55 2.71 -1.69
N LEU A 65 -1.84 1.59 -1.74
CA LEU A 65 -1.79 0.76 -2.94
C LEU A 65 -2.91 -0.27 -2.82
N ALA A 66 -3.88 -0.21 -3.72
CA ALA A 66 -5.04 -1.09 -3.67
C ALA A 66 -4.90 -2.17 -4.73
N LEU A 67 -4.96 -3.43 -4.30
CA LEU A 67 -5.01 -4.59 -5.17
C LEU A 67 -6.44 -5.11 -5.12
N ILE A 68 -7.15 -5.08 -6.23
CA ILE A 68 -8.60 -5.30 -6.27
C ILE A 68 -8.94 -6.51 -7.12
N GLY A 69 -9.68 -7.45 -6.53
CA GLY A 69 -10.23 -8.62 -7.23
C GLY A 69 -11.76 -8.61 -7.16
N ASP A 70 -12.38 -9.67 -7.65
CA ASP A 70 -13.84 -9.77 -7.64
C ASP A 70 -14.41 -9.95 -6.24
N ASN A 71 -13.77 -10.79 -5.43
CA ASN A 71 -14.25 -11.11 -4.09
C ASN A 71 -13.18 -10.90 -3.02
N SER A 72 -12.07 -10.31 -3.39
CA SER A 72 -10.95 -10.12 -2.46
C SER A 72 -10.22 -8.85 -2.80
N GLY A 73 -9.40 -8.38 -1.89
CA GLY A 73 -8.58 -7.21 -2.14
C GLY A 73 -7.69 -6.91 -0.96
N CYS A 74 -6.66 -6.12 -1.22
CA CYS A 74 -5.72 -5.68 -0.18
C CYS A 74 -5.48 -4.19 -0.33
N LEU A 75 -5.45 -3.49 0.80
CA LEU A 75 -5.04 -2.09 0.87
C LEU A 75 -3.71 -2.04 1.62
N ILE A 76 -2.67 -1.57 0.94
CA ILE A 76 -1.33 -1.52 1.51
C ILE A 76 -0.91 -0.05 1.63
N PRO A 77 -0.68 0.44 2.86
CA PRO A 77 -0.23 1.83 3.01
C PRO A 77 1.14 2.03 2.37
N GLN A 78 1.29 3.11 1.64
CA GLN A 78 2.58 3.49 1.12
C GLN A 78 3.47 3.82 2.32
N GLY A 79 4.64 3.30 2.38
CA GLY A 79 5.51 3.49 3.53
C GLY A 79 5.57 2.26 4.44
N THR A 80 4.62 1.35 4.29
CA THR A 80 4.67 0.08 5.01
C THR A 80 5.77 -0.79 4.40
N LYS A 81 6.50 -1.46 5.27
CA LYS A 81 7.51 -2.41 4.82
C LYS A 81 6.84 -3.47 3.95
N GLY A 82 7.37 -3.67 2.76
CA GLY A 82 6.81 -4.61 1.80
C GLY A 82 6.01 -3.95 0.69
N CYS A 83 5.53 -2.73 0.90
CA CYS A 83 4.76 -2.04 -0.14
C CYS A 83 5.60 -1.84 -1.41
N GLU A 84 6.87 -1.47 -1.25
CA GLU A 84 7.76 -1.28 -2.39
C GLU A 84 7.96 -2.56 -3.18
N GLN A 85 8.04 -3.70 -2.49
CA GLN A 85 8.21 -4.99 -3.15
C GLN A 85 6.98 -5.35 -3.98
N VAL A 86 5.79 -5.10 -3.43
CA VAL A 86 4.54 -5.33 -4.18
C VAL A 86 4.49 -4.40 -5.38
N TYR A 87 4.82 -3.14 -5.18
CA TYR A 87 4.83 -2.17 -6.27
C TYR A 87 5.80 -2.60 -7.38
N ASP A 88 7.00 -3.07 -7.02
CA ASP A 88 7.98 -3.53 -8.00
C ASP A 88 7.44 -4.68 -8.83
N ILE A 89 6.71 -5.58 -8.21
CA ILE A 89 6.13 -6.73 -8.92
C ILE A 89 5.06 -6.27 -9.90
N VAL A 90 4.09 -5.49 -9.42
CA VAL A 90 2.94 -5.11 -10.25
C VAL A 90 3.30 -4.08 -11.31
N SER A 91 4.32 -3.27 -11.07
CA SER A 91 4.74 -2.26 -12.04
C SER A 91 5.32 -2.89 -13.32
N LYS A 92 5.62 -4.18 -13.28
CA LYS A 92 6.10 -4.91 -14.45
C LYS A 92 4.98 -5.50 -15.29
N TYR A 93 3.74 -5.39 -14.83
CA TYR A 93 2.59 -5.87 -15.59
C TYR A 93 2.43 -5.04 -16.85
N GLU A 94 2.11 -5.73 -17.92
CA GLU A 94 1.90 -5.05 -19.21
C GLU A 94 0.72 -4.08 -19.12
N GLY A 95 0.95 -2.84 -19.54
CA GLY A 95 -0.08 -1.82 -19.48
C GLY A 95 -0.12 -1.02 -18.19
N PHE A 96 0.85 -1.24 -17.29
CA PHE A 96 0.93 -0.48 -16.05
C PHE A 96 1.12 1.02 -16.35
N ASP A 97 0.34 1.87 -15.69
CA ASP A 97 0.28 3.30 -15.98
C ASP A 97 1.16 4.11 -15.03
N PHE A 98 2.41 4.34 -15.45
CA PHE A 98 3.36 5.12 -14.65
C PHE A 98 3.01 6.60 -14.60
N GLU A 99 2.27 7.09 -15.59
CA GLU A 99 1.83 8.48 -15.60
C GLU A 99 0.89 8.77 -14.44
N ASN A 100 -0.01 7.83 -14.16
CA ASN A 100 -0.92 7.97 -13.02
C ASN A 100 -0.19 7.86 -11.68
N VAL A 101 0.93 7.12 -11.62
CA VAL A 101 1.77 7.12 -10.42
C VAL A 101 2.28 8.53 -10.15
N ILE A 102 2.78 9.20 -11.19
CA ILE A 102 3.30 10.56 -11.06
C ILE A 102 2.19 11.52 -10.65
N LYS A 103 1.01 11.39 -11.23
CA LYS A 103 -0.14 12.22 -10.89
C LYS A 103 -0.54 12.05 -9.42
N SER A 104 -0.52 10.82 -8.93
CA SER A 104 -0.82 10.55 -7.53
C SER A 104 0.18 11.24 -6.60
N MET A 105 1.45 11.23 -6.97
CA MET A 105 2.51 11.83 -6.16
C MET A 105 2.36 13.34 -6.00
N SER A 106 1.74 14.01 -6.98
CA SER A 106 1.57 15.45 -6.95
C SER A 106 0.16 15.88 -6.53
N CYS A 107 -0.70 14.93 -6.17
CA CYS A 107 -2.07 15.21 -5.78
C CYS A 107 -2.18 15.24 -4.25
N ALA A 108 -2.76 16.30 -3.70
CA ALA A 108 -2.95 16.46 -2.26
C ALA A 108 -4.39 16.19 -1.82
N ASP A 109 -5.26 15.89 -2.76
CA ASP A 109 -6.69 15.71 -2.49
C ASP A 109 -7.06 14.23 -2.42
N ASN A 110 -8.27 13.94 -1.93
CA ASN A 110 -8.83 12.60 -1.96
C ASN A 110 -9.11 12.21 -3.41
N GLU A 111 -8.41 11.21 -3.91
CA GLU A 111 -8.59 10.79 -5.30
C GLU A 111 -8.04 9.40 -5.51
N GLN A 112 -8.51 8.74 -6.56
CA GLN A 112 -8.03 7.42 -6.94
C GLN A 112 -7.41 7.48 -8.33
N PHE A 113 -6.32 6.73 -8.51
CA PHE A 113 -5.60 6.68 -9.78
C PHE A 113 -5.47 5.23 -10.22
N LEU A 114 -6.06 4.91 -11.37
CA LEU A 114 -5.97 3.55 -11.92
C LEU A 114 -4.57 3.33 -12.47
N LEU A 115 -3.88 2.31 -11.96
CA LEU A 115 -2.53 1.98 -12.39
C LEU A 115 -2.53 0.82 -13.38
N TRP A 116 -3.46 -0.12 -13.22
CA TRP A 116 -3.51 -1.30 -14.08
C TRP A 116 -4.89 -1.92 -14.01
N LYS A 117 -5.33 -2.49 -15.12
CA LYS A 117 -6.59 -3.21 -15.19
C LYS A 117 -6.40 -4.43 -16.08
N ARG A 118 -6.89 -5.56 -15.61
CA ARG A 118 -6.83 -6.81 -16.37
C ARG A 118 -7.76 -6.70 -17.59
N LYS A 119 -7.25 -7.16 -18.69
CA LYS A 119 -8.04 -7.19 -19.93
C LYS A 119 -9.01 -8.37 -19.94
#